data_db7d261432f0e173d0a807b4736fabc8
#
_entry.id   db7d261432f0e173d0a807b4736fabc8
#
_cell.length_a   1.000
_cell.length_b   1.000
_cell.length_c   1.000
_cell.angle_alpha   90.00
_cell.angle_beta   90.00
_cell.angle_gamma   90.00
#
_symmetry.space_group_name_H-M   'P 1'
#
loop_
_entity.id
_entity.type
_entity.pdbx_description
1 polymer ?
#
loop_
_entity_poly.entity_id
_entity_poly.type
_entity_poly.pdbx_seq_one_letter_code
_entity_poly.pdbx_strand_id
1 'polypeptide(L)'
;SRIINAENYDEKRDAISHDWPQLLEKIESNIIFIPNSLTNVEDFLNDIGVNGLILSGGDNVGDDKERDDTEIKILNFAIKNQIPLLGVCRGMQIINKFFSGSIEKNNNSSHVGNSHVVNLINNNIISLLKKNSLEVNSFHNNIITTSNLGKNIESFAITDNDKTIEGFSIRFFQLLV
;
A
#
# COMPACT_ATOMS: atom_id res chain seq x y z
N SER A 1 6.07 -4.46 -7.46
CA SER A 1 5.55 -5.66 -8.18
C SER A 1 5.27 -6.79 -7.20
N ARG A 2 4.34 -7.69 -7.55
CA ARG A 2 4.12 -8.95 -6.83
C ARG A 2 4.93 -10.07 -7.49
N ILE A 3 5.27 -11.11 -6.72
CA ILE A 3 5.96 -12.28 -7.26
C ILE A 3 4.92 -13.33 -7.68
N ILE A 4 5.08 -13.89 -8.86
CA ILE A 4 4.28 -15.00 -9.37
C ILE A 4 5.20 -16.13 -9.83
N ASN A 5 4.75 -17.37 -9.70
CA ASN A 5 5.45 -18.52 -10.26
C ASN A 5 4.89 -18.82 -11.66
N ALA A 6 5.76 -19.05 -12.62
CA ALA A 6 5.31 -19.47 -13.96
C ALA A 6 4.72 -20.88 -13.88
N GLU A 7 3.54 -21.08 -14.53
CA GLU A 7 2.80 -22.35 -14.43
C GLU A 7 3.59 -23.59 -14.92
N ASN A 8 4.45 -23.40 -15.92
CA ASN A 8 5.12 -24.52 -16.61
C ASN A 8 6.65 -24.55 -16.40
N TYR A 9 7.17 -23.63 -15.57
CA TYR A 9 8.61 -23.50 -15.35
C TYR A 9 8.87 -23.20 -13.87
N ASP A 10 9.97 -23.73 -13.33
CA ASP A 10 10.45 -23.35 -12.00
C ASP A 10 11.12 -21.95 -12.09
N GLU A 11 10.29 -20.94 -12.28
CA GLU A 11 10.73 -19.56 -12.52
C GLU A 11 9.81 -18.59 -11.79
N LYS A 12 10.40 -17.77 -10.93
CA LYS A 12 9.73 -16.63 -10.30
C LYS A 12 9.75 -15.42 -11.24
N ARG A 13 8.64 -14.73 -11.32
CA ARG A 13 8.47 -13.50 -12.12
C ARG A 13 7.89 -12.37 -11.28
N ASP A 14 8.37 -11.18 -11.52
CA ASP A 14 7.73 -9.97 -11.04
C ASP A 14 6.56 -9.58 -11.95
N ALA A 15 5.39 -9.33 -11.38
CA ALA A 15 4.18 -8.97 -12.11
C ALA A 15 3.46 -7.78 -11.49
N ILE A 16 2.72 -7.06 -12.34
CA ILE A 16 1.82 -5.98 -11.92
C ILE A 16 0.54 -6.02 -12.76
N SER A 17 -0.59 -5.61 -12.18
CA SER A 17 -1.85 -5.45 -12.93
C SER A 17 -1.71 -4.33 -13.97
N HIS A 18 -2.30 -4.52 -15.14
CA HIS A 18 -2.37 -3.51 -16.19
C HIS A 18 -3.13 -2.24 -15.75
N ASP A 19 -3.92 -2.30 -14.70
CA ASP A 19 -4.60 -1.13 -14.14
C ASP A 19 -3.62 -0.06 -13.64
N TRP A 20 -2.44 -0.47 -13.15
CA TRP A 20 -1.43 0.46 -12.67
C TRP A 20 -0.84 1.35 -13.77
N PRO A 21 -0.31 0.80 -14.88
CA PRO A 21 0.14 1.64 -16.00
C PRO A 21 -0.96 2.54 -16.53
N GLN A 22 -2.19 2.04 -16.68
CA GLN A 22 -3.33 2.82 -17.15
C GLN A 22 -3.71 3.98 -16.20
N LEU A 23 -3.64 3.75 -14.88
CA LEU A 23 -3.87 4.81 -13.89
C LEU A 23 -2.78 5.89 -13.95
N LEU A 24 -1.52 5.47 -13.99
CA LEU A 24 -0.37 6.38 -13.96
C LEU A 24 -0.27 7.20 -15.25
N GLU A 25 -0.60 6.62 -16.40
CA GLU A 25 -0.71 7.35 -17.66
C GLU A 25 -1.74 8.49 -17.59
N LYS A 26 -2.92 8.24 -16.96
CA LYS A 26 -3.96 9.27 -16.79
C LYS A 26 -3.53 10.47 -15.93
N ILE A 27 -2.56 10.27 -15.05
CA ILE A 27 -1.99 11.34 -14.21
C ILE A 27 -0.60 11.78 -14.71
N GLU A 28 -0.29 11.48 -15.97
CA GLU A 28 0.94 11.89 -16.68
C GLU A 28 2.23 11.46 -15.95
N SER A 29 2.19 10.27 -15.34
CA SER A 29 3.33 9.71 -14.60
C SER A 29 3.92 8.51 -15.33
N ASN A 30 5.25 8.48 -15.44
CA ASN A 30 5.97 7.32 -15.96
C ASN A 30 6.14 6.25 -14.89
N ILE A 31 5.96 4.98 -15.27
CA ILE A 31 6.10 3.85 -14.34
C ILE A 31 7.38 3.07 -14.62
N ILE A 32 8.12 2.77 -13.57
CA ILE A 32 9.25 1.86 -13.57
C ILE A 32 9.00 0.78 -12.53
N PHE A 33 9.12 -0.48 -12.91
CA PHE A 33 8.96 -1.60 -12.00
C PHE A 33 10.26 -1.88 -11.27
N ILE A 34 10.18 -2.00 -9.95
CA ILE A 34 11.31 -2.39 -9.11
C ILE A 34 11.28 -3.92 -8.99
N PRO A 35 12.31 -4.62 -9.50
CA PRO A 35 12.42 -6.07 -9.33
C PRO A 35 12.65 -6.46 -7.86
N ASN A 36 11.97 -7.52 -7.40
CA ASN A 36 12.15 -8.01 -6.02
C ASN A 36 13.45 -8.79 -5.83
N SER A 37 14.12 -9.16 -6.90
CA SER A 37 15.42 -9.87 -6.89
C SER A 37 16.64 -8.97 -6.79
N LEU A 38 16.45 -7.64 -6.69
CA LEU A 38 17.58 -6.72 -6.61
C LEU A 38 18.33 -6.84 -5.28
N THR A 39 19.64 -6.98 -5.35
CA THR A 39 20.51 -6.96 -4.16
C THR A 39 20.58 -5.55 -3.56
N ASN A 40 20.80 -4.54 -4.41
CA ASN A 40 20.91 -3.14 -4.00
C ASN A 40 19.77 -2.28 -4.59
N VAL A 41 18.68 -2.22 -3.84
CA VAL A 41 17.49 -1.43 -4.21
C VAL A 41 17.77 0.07 -4.11
N GLU A 42 18.59 0.50 -3.14
CA GLU A 42 18.87 1.93 -2.92
C GLU A 42 19.66 2.52 -4.10
N ASP A 43 20.69 1.84 -4.58
CA ASP A 43 21.47 2.30 -5.75
C ASP A 43 20.58 2.35 -7.00
N PHE A 44 19.76 1.32 -7.23
CA PHE A 44 18.82 1.30 -8.34
C PHE A 44 17.87 2.51 -8.30
N LEU A 45 17.30 2.83 -7.14
CA LEU A 45 16.38 3.96 -6.98
C LEU A 45 17.08 5.32 -7.19
N ASN A 46 18.33 5.44 -6.73
CA ASN A 46 19.16 6.65 -6.97
C ASN A 46 19.47 6.84 -8.46
N ASP A 47 19.88 5.76 -9.13
CA ASP A 47 20.29 5.81 -10.54
C ASP A 47 19.16 6.22 -11.48
N ILE A 48 17.92 5.75 -11.20
CA ILE A 48 16.75 6.11 -12.00
C ILE A 48 16.10 7.45 -11.59
N GLY A 49 16.51 8.04 -10.47
CA GLY A 49 16.04 9.35 -10.03
C GLY A 49 14.53 9.41 -9.75
N VAL A 50 14.00 8.47 -8.96
CA VAL A 50 12.56 8.40 -8.65
C VAL A 50 12.08 9.64 -7.90
N ASN A 51 10.88 10.10 -8.22
CA ASN A 51 10.21 11.22 -7.56
C ASN A 51 8.91 10.82 -6.82
N GLY A 52 8.54 9.54 -6.88
CA GLY A 52 7.42 8.94 -6.16
C GLY A 52 7.54 7.44 -6.15
N LEU A 53 7.00 6.79 -5.14
CA LEU A 53 7.06 5.34 -4.94
C LEU A 53 5.67 4.77 -4.64
N ILE A 54 5.37 3.57 -5.15
CA ILE A 54 4.11 2.88 -4.90
C ILE A 54 4.38 1.46 -4.43
N LEU A 55 3.83 1.10 -3.27
CA LEU A 55 3.71 -0.26 -2.79
C LEU A 55 2.33 -0.79 -3.16
N SER A 56 2.26 -1.69 -4.13
CA SER A 56 1.00 -2.18 -4.68
C SER A 56 0.38 -3.30 -3.84
N GLY A 57 -0.88 -3.62 -4.12
CA GLY A 57 -1.59 -4.76 -3.57
C GLY A 57 -1.05 -6.11 -4.04
N GLY A 58 -1.73 -7.21 -3.64
CA GLY A 58 -1.43 -8.60 -4.00
C GLY A 58 -1.39 -9.51 -2.78
N ASP A 59 -0.50 -10.50 -2.78
CA ASP A 59 -0.38 -11.54 -1.76
C ASP A 59 -0.19 -10.99 -0.34
N ASN A 60 -0.32 -11.82 0.71
CA ASN A 60 -0.20 -11.31 2.08
C ASN A 60 1.23 -10.91 2.43
N VAL A 61 1.37 -10.03 3.38
CA VAL A 61 2.68 -9.73 4.00
C VAL A 61 3.16 -10.96 4.75
N GLY A 62 4.34 -11.45 4.40
CA GLY A 62 4.94 -12.67 4.94
C GLY A 62 4.88 -13.89 4.00
N ASP A 63 4.08 -13.85 2.93
CA ASP A 63 3.99 -14.96 1.97
C ASP A 63 5.26 -15.04 1.09
N ASP A 64 5.87 -13.90 0.78
CA ASP A 64 7.08 -13.81 -0.02
C ASP A 64 8.12 -12.88 0.60
N LYS A 65 9.18 -13.50 1.12
CA LYS A 65 10.24 -12.78 1.83
C LYS A 65 11.02 -11.81 0.91
N GLU A 66 11.24 -12.17 -0.35
CA GLU A 66 11.99 -11.32 -1.30
C GLU A 66 11.24 -10.01 -1.54
N ARG A 67 9.92 -10.10 -1.67
CA ARG A 67 9.05 -8.92 -1.82
C ARG A 67 9.02 -8.08 -0.55
N ASP A 68 8.83 -8.71 0.61
CA ASP A 68 8.83 -8.02 1.90
C ASP A 68 10.13 -7.25 2.12
N ASP A 69 11.28 -7.91 1.93
CA ASP A 69 12.61 -7.31 2.09
C ASP A 69 12.82 -6.13 1.13
N THR A 70 12.37 -6.25 -0.12
CA THR A 70 12.44 -5.15 -1.11
C THR A 70 11.58 -3.98 -0.69
N GLU A 71 10.33 -4.20 -0.27
CA GLU A 71 9.43 -3.14 0.16
C GLU A 71 9.92 -2.43 1.44
N ILE A 72 10.56 -3.14 2.37
CA ILE A 72 11.23 -2.53 3.53
C ILE A 72 12.40 -1.64 3.11
N LYS A 73 13.21 -2.05 2.13
CA LYS A 73 14.29 -1.19 1.58
C LYS A 73 13.72 0.05 0.90
N ILE A 74 12.63 -0.08 0.15
CA ILE A 74 11.92 1.04 -0.48
C ILE A 74 11.39 2.01 0.58
N LEU A 75 10.79 1.52 1.67
CA LEU A 75 10.31 2.34 2.77
C LEU A 75 11.44 3.14 3.43
N ASN A 76 12.55 2.48 3.76
CA ASN A 76 13.73 3.16 4.31
C ASN A 76 14.27 4.24 3.37
N PHE A 77 14.35 3.94 2.07
CA PHE A 77 14.78 4.89 1.06
C PHE A 77 13.84 6.10 0.95
N ALA A 78 12.52 5.86 0.90
CA ALA A 78 11.52 6.92 0.85
C ALA A 78 11.61 7.86 2.06
N ILE A 79 11.75 7.29 3.27
CA ILE A 79 11.89 8.05 4.51
C ILE A 79 13.19 8.87 4.52
N LYS A 80 14.32 8.24 4.21
CA LYS A 80 15.64 8.88 4.21
C LYS A 80 15.71 10.05 3.22
N ASN A 81 15.11 9.90 2.05
CA ASN A 81 15.18 10.86 0.96
C ASN A 81 13.94 11.76 0.83
N GLN A 82 12.96 11.62 1.73
CA GLN A 82 11.70 12.37 1.74
C GLN A 82 10.91 12.25 0.42
N ILE A 83 10.94 11.06 -0.20
CA ILE A 83 10.23 10.79 -1.44
C ILE A 83 8.78 10.38 -1.12
N PRO A 84 7.78 10.97 -1.77
CA PRO A 84 6.38 10.57 -1.62
C PRO A 84 6.19 9.07 -1.86
N LEU A 85 5.43 8.42 -0.99
CA LEU A 85 5.16 6.99 -1.09
C LEU A 85 3.67 6.71 -0.87
N LEU A 86 3.07 5.95 -1.76
CA LEU A 86 1.70 5.46 -1.68
C LEU A 86 1.70 3.95 -1.42
N GLY A 87 0.98 3.51 -0.40
CA GLY A 87 0.68 2.09 -0.17
C GLY A 87 -0.76 1.76 -0.49
N VAL A 88 -1.00 0.72 -1.28
CA VAL A 88 -2.36 0.29 -1.64
C VAL A 88 -2.58 -1.15 -1.21
N CYS A 89 -3.66 -1.41 -0.46
CA CYS A 89 -4.04 -2.72 0.05
C CYS A 89 -2.88 -3.37 0.85
N ARG A 90 -2.20 -4.39 0.31
CA ARG A 90 -1.02 -4.98 0.94
C ARG A 90 0.09 -3.95 1.21
N GLY A 91 0.27 -2.97 0.31
CA GLY A 91 1.22 -1.87 0.52
C GLY A 91 0.91 -1.05 1.78
N MET A 92 -0.36 -0.80 2.08
CA MET A 92 -0.79 -0.19 3.33
C MET A 92 -0.45 -1.07 4.54
N GLN A 93 -0.62 -2.39 4.41
CA GLN A 93 -0.35 -3.34 5.49
C GLN A 93 1.14 -3.43 5.85
N ILE A 94 2.05 -3.47 4.86
CA ILE A 94 3.49 -3.49 5.11
C ILE A 94 3.98 -2.19 5.72
N ILE A 95 3.42 -1.05 5.32
CA ILE A 95 3.69 0.25 5.95
C ILE A 95 3.28 0.21 7.42
N ASN A 96 2.09 -0.26 7.74
CA ASN A 96 1.64 -0.38 9.13
C ASN A 96 2.60 -1.24 9.97
N LYS A 97 3.01 -2.41 9.45
CA LYS A 97 4.01 -3.27 10.10
C LYS A 97 5.35 -2.58 10.30
N PHE A 98 5.83 -1.84 9.30
CA PHE A 98 7.08 -1.09 9.38
C PHE A 98 7.07 -0.10 10.55
N PHE A 99 5.93 0.54 10.80
CA PHE A 99 5.73 1.45 11.95
C PHE A 99 5.28 0.73 13.23
N SER A 100 5.57 -0.56 13.36
CA SER A 100 5.28 -1.38 14.55
C SER A 100 3.79 -1.64 14.81
N GLY A 101 2.96 -1.53 13.79
CA GLY A 101 1.57 -2.00 13.83
C GLY A 101 1.47 -3.49 13.54
N SER A 102 0.27 -4.02 13.63
CA SER A 102 -0.03 -5.41 13.28
C SER A 102 -1.17 -5.51 12.26
N ILE A 103 -1.36 -6.70 11.72
CA ILE A 103 -2.38 -7.01 10.73
C ILE A 103 -3.24 -8.11 11.33
N GLU A 104 -4.55 -7.97 11.25
CA GLU A 104 -5.51 -8.98 11.68
C GLU A 104 -6.17 -9.63 10.47
N LYS A 105 -6.46 -10.92 10.59
CA LYS A 105 -7.25 -11.62 9.58
C LYS A 105 -8.73 -11.36 9.86
N ASN A 106 -9.43 -10.80 8.90
CA ASN A 106 -10.88 -10.67 8.99
C ASN A 106 -11.53 -12.02 8.68
N ASN A 107 -12.27 -12.56 9.63
CA ASN A 107 -13.01 -13.80 9.47
C ASN A 107 -14.38 -13.58 8.78
N ASN A 108 -14.77 -12.33 8.56
CA ASN A 108 -15.99 -11.96 7.86
C ASN A 108 -15.66 -11.69 6.38
N SER A 109 -16.37 -12.29 5.46
CA SER A 109 -16.22 -12.08 4.01
C SER A 109 -16.71 -10.70 3.53
N SER A 110 -16.99 -9.77 4.44
CA SER A 110 -17.54 -8.44 4.13
C SER A 110 -16.61 -7.54 3.28
N HIS A 111 -15.31 -7.83 3.28
CA HIS A 111 -14.29 -7.07 2.54
C HIS A 111 -13.78 -7.78 1.27
N VAL A 112 -14.41 -8.87 0.84
CA VAL A 112 -13.97 -9.63 -0.34
C VAL A 112 -15.01 -9.56 -1.44
N GLY A 113 -14.69 -8.82 -2.51
CA GLY A 113 -15.55 -8.72 -3.69
C GLY A 113 -16.84 -7.92 -3.46
N ASN A 114 -16.87 -7.07 -2.45
CA ASN A 114 -18.02 -6.23 -2.10
C ASN A 114 -17.63 -4.73 -2.15
N SER A 115 -18.63 -3.88 -2.33
CA SER A 115 -18.51 -2.44 -2.07
C SER A 115 -19.01 -2.12 -0.67
N HIS A 116 -18.36 -1.17 -0.01
CA HIS A 116 -18.81 -0.65 1.27
C HIS A 116 -18.56 0.86 1.40
N VAL A 117 -19.22 1.47 2.37
CA VAL A 117 -19.06 2.88 2.67
C VAL A 117 -17.94 3.08 3.68
N VAL A 118 -17.03 3.99 3.35
CA VAL A 118 -15.93 4.44 4.19
C VAL A 118 -16.18 5.87 4.62
N ASN A 119 -16.10 6.16 5.91
CA ASN A 119 -16.24 7.50 6.46
C ASN A 119 -14.88 8.20 6.56
N LEU A 120 -14.82 9.41 6.06
CA LEU A 120 -13.65 10.27 6.19
C LEU A 120 -13.70 10.99 7.54
N ILE A 121 -12.61 10.88 8.30
CA ILE A 121 -12.51 11.43 9.66
C ILE A 121 -11.46 12.54 9.79
N ASN A 122 -10.72 12.83 8.72
CA ASN A 122 -9.73 13.90 8.67
C ASN A 122 -10.29 15.12 7.92
N ASN A 123 -10.35 16.27 8.59
CA ASN A 123 -10.93 17.49 8.03
C ASN A 123 -10.24 18.00 6.75
N ASN A 124 -8.93 17.81 6.62
CA ASN A 124 -8.19 18.22 5.43
C ASN A 124 -8.60 17.37 4.22
N ILE A 125 -8.74 16.05 4.41
CA ILE A 125 -9.19 15.14 3.37
C ILE A 125 -10.65 15.41 3.01
N ILE A 126 -11.52 15.64 4.00
CA ILE A 126 -12.91 16.03 3.78
C ILE A 126 -13.00 17.32 2.94
N SER A 127 -12.21 18.34 3.29
CA SER A 127 -12.17 19.61 2.57
C SER A 127 -11.65 19.44 1.14
N LEU A 128 -10.64 18.64 0.93
CA LEU A 128 -10.05 18.33 -0.37
C LEU A 128 -11.05 17.62 -1.29
N LEU A 129 -11.69 16.57 -0.78
CA LEU A 129 -12.61 15.73 -1.55
C LEU A 129 -14.04 16.29 -1.58
N LYS A 130 -14.37 17.24 -0.71
CA LYS A 130 -15.73 17.80 -0.52
C LYS A 130 -16.78 16.73 -0.25
N LYS A 131 -16.38 15.68 0.48
CA LYS A 131 -17.20 14.52 0.84
C LYS A 131 -16.86 14.07 2.25
N ASN A 132 -17.86 13.56 2.97
CA ASN A 132 -17.70 12.97 4.30
C ASN A 132 -17.57 11.43 4.25
N SER A 133 -17.98 10.83 3.14
CA SER A 133 -17.90 9.39 2.93
C SER A 133 -17.67 9.05 1.45
N LEU A 134 -17.15 7.87 1.21
CA LEU A 134 -16.91 7.31 -0.12
C LEU A 134 -17.46 5.89 -0.15
N GLU A 135 -18.06 5.51 -1.26
CA GLU A 135 -18.29 4.09 -1.57
C GLU A 135 -17.05 3.57 -2.30
N VAL A 136 -16.47 2.50 -1.77
CA VAL A 136 -15.24 1.89 -2.31
C VAL A 136 -15.43 0.39 -2.51
N ASN A 137 -14.72 -0.17 -3.48
CA ASN A 137 -14.61 -1.62 -3.64
C ASN A 137 -13.60 -2.18 -2.64
N SER A 138 -13.81 -3.42 -2.22
CA SER A 138 -12.95 -4.09 -1.26
C SER A 138 -12.62 -5.51 -1.72
N PHE A 139 -11.32 -5.85 -1.66
CA PHE A 139 -10.77 -7.15 -2.08
C PHE A 139 -9.71 -7.67 -1.09
N HIS A 140 -9.87 -7.45 0.22
CA HIS A 140 -8.90 -7.87 1.20
C HIS A 140 -9.50 -8.68 2.34
N ASN A 141 -8.75 -9.69 2.81
CA ASN A 141 -9.06 -10.50 3.99
C ASN A 141 -8.32 -10.03 5.25
N ASN A 142 -7.27 -9.25 5.07
CA ASN A 142 -6.47 -8.71 6.16
C ASN A 142 -6.90 -7.28 6.44
N ILE A 143 -7.06 -6.94 7.70
CA ILE A 143 -7.52 -5.64 8.16
C ILE A 143 -6.54 -5.00 9.13
N ILE A 144 -6.63 -3.68 9.22
CA ILE A 144 -5.99 -2.86 10.24
C ILE A 144 -7.11 -2.16 11.00
N THR A 145 -7.09 -2.26 12.32
CA THR A 145 -8.02 -1.56 13.21
C THR A 145 -7.29 -0.50 14.04
N THR A 146 -8.01 0.32 14.75
CA THR A 146 -7.39 1.36 15.60
C THR A 146 -6.45 0.75 16.66
N SER A 147 -6.75 -0.47 17.14
CA SER A 147 -5.94 -1.15 18.17
C SER A 147 -4.59 -1.66 17.67
N ASN A 148 -4.48 -1.91 16.35
CA ASN A 148 -3.25 -2.44 15.74
C ASN A 148 -2.57 -1.49 14.75
N LEU A 149 -2.96 -0.21 14.80
CA LEU A 149 -2.33 0.85 14.01
C LEU A 149 -0.92 1.14 14.52
N GLY A 150 0.02 1.30 13.58
CA GLY A 150 1.43 1.58 13.88
C GLY A 150 1.67 2.95 14.51
N LYS A 151 2.87 3.15 15.03
CA LYS A 151 3.28 4.42 15.64
C LYS A 151 3.39 5.52 14.58
N ASN A 152 3.04 6.75 14.95
CA ASN A 152 3.10 7.93 14.07
C ASN A 152 2.21 7.82 12.82
N ILE A 153 1.21 6.96 12.85
CA ILE A 153 0.20 6.83 11.81
C ILE A 153 -1.11 7.46 12.30
N GLU A 154 -1.78 8.19 11.43
CA GLU A 154 -3.11 8.76 11.67
C GLU A 154 -4.10 8.26 10.63
N SER A 155 -5.16 7.59 11.08
CA SER A 155 -6.26 7.19 10.20
C SER A 155 -7.03 8.41 9.70
N PHE A 156 -7.37 8.43 8.42
CA PHE A 156 -8.26 9.43 7.83
C PHE A 156 -9.56 8.85 7.26
N ALA A 157 -9.63 7.52 7.14
CA ALA A 157 -10.77 6.82 6.57
C ALA A 157 -11.03 5.51 7.31
N ILE A 158 -12.29 5.26 7.70
CA ILE A 158 -12.68 4.12 8.53
C ILE A 158 -14.07 3.60 8.14
N THR A 159 -14.28 2.28 8.23
CA THR A 159 -15.62 1.67 8.09
C THR A 159 -16.45 1.83 9.35
N ASP A 160 -17.78 1.89 9.22
CA ASP A 160 -18.68 1.99 10.37
C ASP A 160 -18.85 0.67 11.13
N ASN A 161 -18.92 -0.43 10.40
CA ASN A 161 -19.37 -1.71 10.96
C ASN A 161 -18.32 -2.38 11.84
N ASP A 162 -17.08 -2.49 11.36
CA ASP A 162 -16.03 -3.25 12.04
C ASP A 162 -14.81 -2.39 12.40
N LYS A 163 -14.92 -1.06 12.16
CA LYS A 163 -13.85 -0.10 12.46
C LYS A 163 -12.53 -0.40 11.76
N THR A 164 -12.59 -1.06 10.60
CA THR A 164 -11.44 -1.25 9.74
C THR A 164 -10.95 0.10 9.22
N ILE A 165 -9.65 0.32 9.31
CA ILE A 165 -8.97 1.50 8.75
C ILE A 165 -8.74 1.25 7.27
N GLU A 166 -9.36 2.08 6.43
CA GLU A 166 -9.30 2.03 4.98
C GLU A 166 -8.34 3.08 4.38
N GLY A 167 -7.88 4.00 5.22
CA GLY A 167 -6.89 4.99 4.83
C GLY A 167 -6.22 5.62 6.03
N PHE A 168 -4.90 5.81 5.91
CA PHE A 168 -4.10 6.52 6.90
C PHE A 168 -2.99 7.36 6.27
N SER A 169 -2.44 8.29 7.02
CA SER A 169 -1.26 9.06 6.69
C SER A 169 -0.19 8.92 7.77
N ILE A 170 1.07 9.19 7.40
CA ILE A 170 2.20 9.16 8.33
C ILE A 170 2.54 10.59 8.74
N ARG A 171 2.62 10.87 10.03
CA ARG A 171 2.76 12.24 10.58
C ARG A 171 4.01 12.99 10.14
N PHE A 172 5.09 12.31 9.77
CA PHE A 172 6.35 12.93 9.40
C PHE A 172 6.51 13.24 7.91
N PHE A 173 5.57 12.76 7.10
CA PHE A 173 5.54 12.95 5.66
C PHE A 173 4.13 13.39 5.27
N GLN A 174 4.02 14.31 4.33
CA GLN A 174 2.74 14.57 3.66
C GLN A 174 2.40 13.39 2.71
N LEU A 175 2.48 12.17 3.25
CA LEU A 175 2.22 10.94 2.52
C LEU A 175 0.79 10.51 2.79
N LEU A 176 -0.02 10.48 1.74
CA LEU A 176 -1.34 9.86 1.73
C LEU A 176 -1.19 8.37 1.42
N VAL A 177 -1.77 7.53 2.25
CA VAL A 177 -1.86 6.08 2.04
C VAL A 177 -3.32 5.66 2.04
#